data_4b8d64479ddd46fa3c2cca980c3d9217
#
_entry.id   4b8d64479ddd46fa3c2cca980c3d9217
#
_cell.length_a   1.000
_cell.length_b   1.000
_cell.length_c   1.000
_cell.angle_alpha   90.00
_cell.angle_beta   90.00
_cell.angle_gamma   90.00
#
_symmetry.space_group_name_H-M   'P 1'
#
loop_
_entity.id
_entity.type
_entity.pdbx_description
1 polymer ?
#
loop_
_entity_poly.entity_id
_entity_poly.type
_entity_poly.pdbx_seq_one_letter_code
_entity_poly.pdbx_strand_id
1 'polypeptide(L)'
;NFIMENGVISPDKFHNSMCMISDWSGISLEYAFTFERPVIFIDVPKKILNQNYSDIHLEPIEISIREKIGYVVSPKNLEIIPEIIENIFTNNTLHEQIKKIRSETVYNIRKSAIVGADMIEKISNNL
;
A
#
# COMPACT_ATOMS: atom_id res chain seq x y z
N ASN A 1 -1.17 -12.33 -21.74
CA ASN A 1 -1.56 -11.14 -22.51
C ASN A 1 -1.23 -9.88 -21.70
N PHE A 2 -0.53 -8.92 -22.32
CA PHE A 2 -0.27 -7.60 -21.76
C PHE A 2 -1.36 -6.63 -22.22
N ILE A 3 -1.95 -5.88 -21.29
CA ILE A 3 -2.93 -4.83 -21.59
C ILE A 3 -2.36 -3.52 -21.05
N MET A 4 -2.18 -2.53 -21.92
CA MET A 4 -1.78 -1.18 -21.54
C MET A 4 -3.01 -0.32 -21.35
N GLU A 5 -3.11 0.36 -20.21
CA GLU A 5 -4.20 1.27 -19.90
C GLU A 5 -3.71 2.71 -19.84
N ASN A 6 -4.43 3.57 -20.54
CA ASN A 6 -4.19 5.01 -20.53
C ASN A 6 -5.29 5.67 -19.70
N GLY A 7 -4.98 6.12 -18.50
CA GLY A 7 -5.91 6.84 -17.63
C GLY A 7 -6.03 6.27 -16.23
N VAL A 8 -7.10 6.63 -15.52
CA VAL A 8 -7.37 6.17 -14.17
C VAL A 8 -7.81 4.70 -14.22
N ILE A 9 -7.11 3.84 -13.50
CA ILE A 9 -7.43 2.41 -13.44
C ILE A 9 -8.74 2.22 -12.67
N SER A 10 -9.67 1.46 -13.26
CA SER A 10 -10.93 1.10 -12.59
C SER A 10 -10.66 0.21 -11.36
N PRO A 11 -11.34 0.45 -10.23
CA PRO A 11 -11.24 -0.41 -9.03
C PRO A 11 -11.50 -1.89 -9.30
N ASP A 12 -12.35 -2.22 -10.28
CA ASP A 12 -12.66 -3.61 -10.66
C ASP A 12 -11.43 -4.40 -11.12
N LYS A 13 -10.46 -3.73 -11.72
CA LYS A 13 -9.22 -4.36 -12.17
C LYS A 13 -8.31 -4.74 -11.02
N PHE A 14 -8.23 -3.89 -10.01
CA PHE A 14 -7.54 -4.22 -8.77
C PHE A 14 -8.22 -5.38 -8.04
N HIS A 15 -9.56 -5.42 -8.07
CA HIS A 15 -10.30 -6.51 -7.44
C HIS A 15 -9.96 -7.89 -8.04
N ASN A 16 -9.68 -7.97 -9.33
CA ASN A 16 -9.36 -9.21 -10.04
C ASN A 16 -7.85 -9.50 -10.12
N SER A 17 -6.99 -8.62 -9.60
CA SER A 17 -5.55 -8.86 -9.57
C SER A 17 -5.14 -9.71 -8.36
N MET A 18 -4.09 -10.49 -8.48
CA MET A 18 -3.54 -11.34 -7.44
C MET A 18 -2.54 -10.58 -6.55
N CYS A 19 -1.76 -9.71 -7.16
CA CYS A 19 -0.80 -8.82 -6.52
C CYS A 19 -0.67 -7.54 -7.35
N MET A 20 0.00 -6.55 -6.79
CA MET A 20 0.40 -5.33 -7.50
C MET A 20 1.92 -5.27 -7.60
N ILE A 21 2.45 -4.81 -8.73
CA ILE A 21 3.86 -4.42 -8.86
C ILE A 21 3.89 -2.90 -8.88
N SER A 22 4.64 -2.28 -7.99
CA SER A 22 4.68 -0.82 -7.82
C SER A 22 6.07 -0.36 -7.39
N ASP A 23 6.28 0.93 -7.37
CA ASP A 23 7.46 1.61 -6.83
C ASP A 23 7.13 2.31 -5.49
N TRP A 24 7.50 3.60 -5.34
CA TRP A 24 7.18 4.47 -4.21
C TRP A 24 5.81 5.16 -4.35
N SER A 25 4.82 4.49 -4.87
CA SER A 25 3.48 5.04 -5.07
C SER A 25 2.55 4.75 -3.89
N GLY A 26 1.82 5.74 -3.41
CA GLY A 26 0.82 5.60 -2.34
C GLY A 26 -0.30 4.62 -2.68
N ILE A 27 -0.62 4.45 -3.97
CA ILE A 27 -1.63 3.48 -4.45
C ILE A 27 -1.32 2.04 -4.01
N SER A 28 -0.05 1.71 -3.78
CA SER A 28 0.36 0.39 -3.31
C SER A 28 -0.16 0.06 -1.91
N LEU A 29 -0.18 1.05 -1.00
CA LEU A 29 -0.74 0.89 0.34
C LEU A 29 -2.27 0.79 0.28
N GLU A 30 -2.90 1.64 -0.52
CA GLU A 30 -4.34 1.60 -0.76
C GLU A 30 -4.76 0.23 -1.30
N TYR A 31 -4.02 -0.31 -2.27
CA TYR A 31 -4.24 -1.63 -2.83
C TYR A 31 -4.10 -2.72 -1.76
N ALA A 32 -2.97 -2.75 -1.05
CA ALA A 32 -2.70 -3.77 -0.06
C ALA A 32 -3.77 -3.80 1.03
N PHE A 33 -4.17 -2.65 1.54
CA PHE A 33 -5.15 -2.56 2.63
C PHE A 33 -6.60 -2.72 2.19
N THR A 34 -6.94 -2.37 0.93
CA THR A 34 -8.29 -2.54 0.42
C THR A 34 -8.58 -3.99 0.06
N PHE A 35 -7.63 -4.63 -0.61
CA PHE A 35 -7.83 -5.98 -1.17
C PHE A 35 -7.16 -7.08 -0.33
N GLU A 36 -6.41 -6.71 0.72
CA GLU A 36 -5.64 -7.62 1.57
C GLU A 36 -4.68 -8.49 0.75
N ARG A 37 -4.04 -7.88 -0.25
CA ARG A 37 -3.19 -8.56 -1.23
C ARG A 37 -1.78 -7.98 -1.24
N PRO A 38 -0.76 -8.83 -1.51
CA PRO A 38 0.62 -8.41 -1.47
C PRO A 38 1.00 -7.46 -2.61
N VAL A 39 2.03 -6.66 -2.34
CA VAL A 39 2.66 -5.79 -3.32
C VAL A 39 4.11 -6.23 -3.55
N ILE A 40 4.55 -6.23 -4.80
CA ILE A 40 5.95 -6.38 -5.18
C ILE A 40 6.48 -4.96 -5.44
N PHE A 41 7.33 -4.48 -4.55
CA PHE A 41 7.91 -3.14 -4.62
C PHE A 41 9.23 -3.17 -5.38
N ILE A 42 9.32 -2.43 -6.48
CA ILE A 42 10.59 -2.20 -7.16
C ILE A 42 11.32 -1.08 -6.41
N ASP A 43 12.50 -1.41 -5.88
CA ASP A 43 13.27 -0.51 -5.02
C ASP A 43 14.10 0.50 -5.82
N VAL A 44 13.41 1.33 -6.58
CA VAL A 44 14.00 2.47 -7.29
C VAL A 44 14.40 3.57 -6.29
N PRO A 45 15.26 4.54 -6.67
CA PRO A 45 15.59 5.66 -5.80
C PRO A 45 14.35 6.42 -5.31
N LYS A 46 14.33 6.76 -4.01
CA LYS A 46 13.22 7.50 -3.39
C LYS A 46 13.02 8.86 -4.07
N LYS A 47 11.78 9.20 -4.32
CA LYS A 47 11.41 10.53 -4.77
C LYS A 47 11.29 11.47 -3.57
N ILE A 48 12.32 12.29 -3.35
CA ILE A 48 12.36 13.27 -2.26
C ILE A 48 11.71 14.56 -2.75
N LEU A 49 10.51 14.85 -2.29
CA LEU A 49 9.76 16.09 -2.63
C LEU A 49 10.06 17.22 -1.66
N ASN A 50 10.26 16.92 -0.37
CA ASN A 50 10.62 17.89 0.65
C ASN A 50 12.11 17.70 1.01
N GLN A 51 12.95 18.70 0.71
CA GLN A 51 14.38 18.63 0.99
C GLN A 51 14.69 18.61 2.50
N ASN A 52 13.77 19.12 3.33
CA ASN A 52 13.91 19.19 4.78
C ASN A 52 13.15 18.04 5.49
N TYR A 53 12.88 16.93 4.78
CA TYR A 53 12.13 15.80 5.38
C TYR A 53 12.84 15.17 6.59
N SER A 54 14.18 15.26 6.66
CA SER A 54 14.99 14.78 7.78
C SER A 54 14.68 15.49 9.10
N ASP A 55 14.20 16.75 9.05
CA ASP A 55 13.92 17.56 10.21
C ASP A 55 12.64 17.09 10.94
N ILE A 56 11.82 16.28 10.27
CA ILE A 56 10.56 15.77 10.83
C ILE A 56 10.81 14.64 11.83
N HIS A 57 11.95 13.96 11.78
CA HIS A 57 12.35 12.82 12.65
C HIS A 57 11.32 11.67 12.74
N LEU A 58 10.47 11.53 11.72
CA LEU A 58 9.49 10.46 11.59
C LEU A 58 9.75 9.68 10.31
N GLU A 59 9.85 8.36 10.42
CA GLU A 59 9.95 7.53 9.24
C GLU A 59 8.57 7.41 8.57
N PRO A 60 8.45 7.76 7.27
CA PRO A 60 7.21 7.56 6.53
C PRO A 60 6.79 6.09 6.53
N ILE A 61 5.48 5.86 6.68
CA ILE A 61 4.93 4.51 6.70
C ILE A 61 5.26 3.72 5.42
N GLU A 62 5.35 4.41 4.29
CA GLU A 62 5.72 3.84 3.00
C GLU A 62 7.11 3.18 3.00
N ILE A 63 7.97 3.54 3.95
CA ILE A 63 9.30 2.93 4.11
C ILE A 63 9.20 1.68 4.99
N SER A 64 8.64 1.84 6.20
CA SER A 64 8.68 0.83 7.24
C SER A 64 7.73 -0.37 7.00
N ILE A 65 6.75 -0.22 6.09
CA ILE A 65 5.70 -1.21 5.89
C ILE A 65 5.95 -2.16 4.72
N ARG A 66 6.76 -1.79 3.74
CA ARG A 66 6.91 -2.50 2.45
C ARG A 66 7.20 -3.99 2.62
N GLU A 67 8.17 -4.35 3.44
CA GLU A 67 8.55 -5.75 3.70
C GLU A 67 7.49 -6.53 4.50
N LYS A 68 6.59 -5.80 5.15
CA LYS A 68 5.50 -6.40 5.93
C LYS A 68 4.27 -6.73 5.09
N ILE A 69 4.06 -6.01 3.98
CA ILE A 69 2.88 -6.18 3.11
C ILE A 69 3.24 -6.72 1.72
N GLY A 70 4.50 -7.09 1.50
CA GLY A 70 4.93 -7.59 0.21
C GLY A 70 6.42 -7.91 0.14
N TYR A 71 6.95 -7.83 -1.05
CA TYR A 71 8.33 -8.12 -1.39
C TYR A 71 9.02 -6.88 -1.92
N VAL A 72 10.26 -6.63 -1.51
CA VAL A 72 11.07 -5.53 -2.02
C VAL A 72 12.12 -6.10 -2.96
N VAL A 73 12.10 -5.68 -4.22
CA VAL A 73 12.94 -6.21 -5.30
C VAL A 73 13.81 -5.12 -5.87
N SER A 74 15.11 -5.34 -5.89
CA SER A 74 16.06 -4.43 -6.54
C SER A 74 15.80 -4.37 -8.06
N PRO A 75 15.91 -3.20 -8.70
CA PRO A 75 15.85 -3.08 -10.16
C PRO A 75 16.89 -3.93 -10.92
N LYS A 76 17.92 -4.40 -10.20
CA LYS A 76 18.96 -5.27 -10.77
C LYS A 76 18.61 -6.76 -10.75
N ASN A 77 17.52 -7.14 -10.07
CA ASN A 77 17.14 -8.53 -9.83
C ASN A 77 15.69 -8.77 -10.24
N LEU A 78 15.21 -8.17 -11.31
CA LEU A 78 13.81 -8.28 -11.75
C LEU A 78 13.44 -9.70 -12.23
N GLU A 79 14.43 -10.51 -12.55
CA GLU A 79 14.28 -11.91 -12.95
C GLU A 79 13.67 -12.81 -11.86
N ILE A 80 13.70 -12.39 -10.58
CA ILE A 80 13.08 -13.16 -9.49
C ILE A 80 11.56 -12.93 -9.37
N ILE A 81 11.00 -11.93 -10.04
CA ILE A 81 9.59 -11.57 -9.93
C ILE A 81 8.64 -12.72 -10.26
N PRO A 82 8.87 -13.51 -11.34
CA PRO A 82 8.01 -14.66 -11.63
C PRO A 82 7.95 -15.68 -10.50
N GLU A 83 9.07 -15.97 -9.84
CA GLU A 83 9.14 -16.87 -8.69
C GLU A 83 8.35 -16.32 -7.50
N ILE A 84 8.47 -15.01 -7.23
CA ILE A 84 7.68 -14.34 -6.18
C ILE A 84 6.18 -14.45 -6.47
N ILE A 85 5.75 -14.23 -7.72
CA ILE A 85 4.34 -14.37 -8.13
C ILE A 85 3.84 -15.79 -7.92
N GLU A 86 4.62 -16.79 -8.28
CA GLU A 86 4.30 -18.20 -8.05
C GLU A 86 4.18 -18.53 -6.56
N ASN A 87 5.08 -17.99 -5.74
CA ASN A 87 5.00 -18.11 -4.29
C ASN A 87 3.74 -17.44 -3.71
N ILE A 88 3.38 -16.24 -4.17
CA ILE A 88 2.13 -15.56 -3.79
C ILE A 88 0.91 -16.42 -4.14
N PHE A 89 0.92 -17.06 -5.30
CA PHE A 89 -0.18 -17.91 -5.77
C PHE A 89 -0.35 -19.16 -4.92
N THR A 90 0.75 -19.75 -4.47
CA THR A 90 0.75 -21.03 -3.72
C THR A 90 0.61 -20.83 -2.20
N ASN A 91 1.04 -19.68 -1.67
CA ASN A 91 1.10 -19.41 -0.23
C ASN A 91 0.25 -18.19 0.15
N ASN A 92 -0.74 -18.41 1.02
CA ASN A 92 -1.66 -17.33 1.46
C ASN A 92 -1.21 -16.63 2.77
N THR A 93 0.03 -16.83 3.20
CA THR A 93 0.52 -16.31 4.50
C THR A 93 0.54 -14.78 4.57
N LEU A 94 0.85 -14.11 3.46
CA LEU A 94 0.86 -12.65 3.39
C LEU A 94 -0.53 -12.02 3.52
N HIS A 95 -1.59 -12.68 3.08
CA HIS A 95 -2.95 -12.16 3.22
C HIS A 95 -3.32 -11.95 4.71
N GLU A 96 -3.12 -12.94 5.56
CA GLU A 96 -3.41 -12.83 6.99
C GLU A 96 -2.51 -11.80 7.68
N GLN A 97 -1.25 -11.72 7.26
CA GLN A 97 -0.31 -10.71 7.77
C GLN A 97 -0.76 -9.29 7.39
N ILE A 98 -1.14 -9.05 6.13
CA ILE A 98 -1.61 -7.75 5.65
C ILE A 98 -2.90 -7.34 6.38
N LYS A 99 -3.82 -8.26 6.58
CA LYS A 99 -5.06 -8.05 7.33
C LYS A 99 -4.79 -7.60 8.76
N LYS A 100 -3.85 -8.26 9.45
CA LYS A 100 -3.41 -7.87 10.78
C LYS A 100 -2.82 -6.47 10.78
N ILE A 101 -1.85 -6.20 9.90
CA ILE A 101 -1.18 -4.89 9.79
C ILE A 101 -2.19 -3.79 9.48
N ARG A 102 -3.14 -4.04 8.58
CA ARG A 102 -4.22 -3.10 8.29
C ARG A 102 -4.98 -2.73 9.56
N SER A 103 -5.35 -3.71 10.38
CA SER A 103 -6.10 -3.46 11.62
C SER A 103 -5.31 -2.65 12.65
N GLU A 104 -3.98 -2.72 12.62
CA GLU A 104 -3.06 -1.98 13.49
C GLU A 104 -2.73 -0.59 12.94
N THR A 105 -2.87 -0.38 11.64
CA THR A 105 -2.42 0.83 10.93
C THR A 105 -3.56 1.75 10.52
N VAL A 106 -4.69 1.19 10.10
CA VAL A 106 -5.84 1.95 9.59
C VAL A 106 -6.92 2.07 10.66
N TYR A 107 -7.16 3.30 11.11
CA TYR A 107 -8.13 3.59 12.15
C TYR A 107 -9.55 3.74 11.60
N ASN A 108 -10.55 3.42 12.44
CA ASN A 108 -11.98 3.63 12.14
C ASN A 108 -12.47 2.99 10.84
N ILE A 109 -11.97 1.80 10.49
CA ILE A 109 -12.37 1.08 9.29
C ILE A 109 -13.90 0.99 9.24
N ARG A 110 -14.50 1.40 8.10
CA ARG A 110 -15.94 1.51 7.84
C ARG A 110 -16.70 2.54 8.69
N LYS A 111 -16.04 3.25 9.59
CA LYS A 111 -16.63 4.28 10.47
C LYS A 111 -15.97 5.64 10.34
N SER A 112 -14.94 5.79 9.51
CA SER A 112 -14.13 7.01 9.39
C SER A 112 -14.97 8.25 9.04
N ALA A 113 -15.99 8.12 8.19
CA ALA A 113 -16.87 9.24 7.85
C ALA A 113 -17.69 9.72 9.05
N ILE A 114 -18.25 8.81 9.85
CA ILE A 114 -19.04 9.13 11.04
C ILE A 114 -18.13 9.77 12.10
N VAL A 115 -17.00 9.13 12.39
CA VAL A 115 -16.05 9.64 13.40
C VAL A 115 -15.48 11.00 12.97
N GLY A 116 -15.22 11.21 11.69
CA GLY A 116 -14.77 12.49 11.15
C GLY A 116 -15.82 13.60 11.29
N ALA A 117 -17.08 13.29 10.98
CA ALA A 117 -18.19 14.24 11.15
C ALA A 117 -18.38 14.64 12.62
N ASP A 118 -18.41 13.68 13.53
CA ASP A 118 -18.51 13.91 14.97
C ASP A 118 -17.36 14.79 15.50
N MET A 119 -16.14 14.59 14.98
CA MET A 119 -14.99 15.39 15.39
C MET A 119 -15.10 16.83 14.89
N ILE A 120 -15.54 17.04 13.64
CA ILE A 120 -15.76 18.38 13.06
C ILE A 120 -16.83 19.11 13.88
N GLU A 121 -17.94 18.46 14.21
CA GLU A 121 -19.01 19.03 15.03
C GLU A 121 -18.49 19.45 16.42
N LYS A 122 -17.72 18.59 17.09
CA LYS A 122 -17.12 18.91 18.41
C LYS A 122 -16.17 20.11 18.33
N ILE A 123 -15.36 20.21 17.28
CA ILE A 123 -14.46 21.37 17.09
C ILE A 123 -15.28 22.64 16.87
N SER A 124 -16.32 22.58 16.01
CA SER A 124 -17.18 23.73 15.72
C SER A 124 -17.93 24.25 16.94
N ASN A 125 -18.37 23.37 17.85
CA ASN A 125 -19.11 23.74 19.05
C ASN A 125 -18.21 24.27 20.17
N ASN A 126 -16.88 24.15 20.04
CA ASN A 126 -15.89 24.65 21.02
C ASN A 126 -15.17 25.93 20.55
N LEU A 127 -15.54 26.47 19.39
CA LEU A 127 -15.10 27.78 18.87
C LEU A 127 -16.11 28.87 19.15
#